data_cab891fc4e1b4afb9cf76750be1092fd
#
_entry.id   cab891fc4e1b4afb9cf76750be1092fd
#
_cell.length_a   1.000
_cell.length_b   1.000
_cell.length_c   1.000
_cell.angle_alpha   90.00
_cell.angle_beta   90.00
_cell.angle_gamma   90.00
#
_symmetry.space_group_name_H-M   'P 1'
#
loop_
_entity.id
_entity.type
_entity.pdbx_description
1 polymer ?
#
loop_
_entity_poly.entity_id
_entity_poly.type
_entity_poly.pdbx_seq_one_letter_code
_entity_poly.pdbx_strand_id
1 'polypeptide(L)'
;MSAYGAMAGGVVGGWDNLKAVIPGGSSMPLLPKKICETITMDFDSLIENKSGLGTAGIVVINKDQDIIKCMARIARFYKHESCGQCTPCREGSGWMWRVLERMAKGEASKDEVNMLSDVTKQIEGHTICAFGEGSAWPVQGLLRHFRKEVESRCREEPLIKKKLNNPYLVDQHLLENKNA
;
A
#
# COMPACT_ATOMS: atom_id res chain seq x y z
N MET A 1 -12.53 15.13 13.23
CA MET A 1 -12.71 14.87 11.78
C MET A 1 -14.17 14.87 11.28
N SER A 2 -15.18 14.64 12.12
CA SER A 2 -16.60 14.65 11.71
C SER A 2 -17.07 15.97 11.07
N ALA A 3 -16.62 17.12 11.58
CA ALA A 3 -17.00 18.43 11.06
C ALA A 3 -16.46 18.67 9.63
N TYR A 4 -15.22 18.24 9.35
CA TYR A 4 -14.64 18.30 7.99
C TYR A 4 -15.30 17.33 7.02
N GLY A 5 -15.73 16.16 7.51
CA GLY A 5 -16.51 15.22 6.72
C GLY A 5 -17.80 15.82 6.20
N ALA A 6 -18.49 16.62 7.02
CA ALA A 6 -19.70 17.32 6.61
C ALA A 6 -19.43 18.39 5.54
N MET A 7 -18.33 19.17 5.67
CA MET A 7 -17.95 20.22 4.71
C MET A 7 -17.46 19.64 3.37
N ALA A 8 -16.86 18.46 3.38
CA ALA A 8 -16.33 17.76 2.19
C ALA A 8 -17.38 16.83 1.52
N GLY A 9 -18.64 16.92 1.89
CA GLY A 9 -19.71 16.06 1.34
C GLY A 9 -19.94 14.74 2.08
N GLY A 10 -19.16 14.46 3.13
CA GLY A 10 -19.34 13.31 4.00
C GLY A 10 -18.85 11.98 3.41
N VAL A 11 -19.40 10.90 3.94
CA VAL A 11 -19.10 9.51 3.53
C VAL A 11 -20.32 8.95 2.80
N VAL A 12 -20.13 8.37 1.65
CA VAL A 12 -21.20 7.66 0.93
C VAL A 12 -21.72 6.52 1.81
N GLY A 13 -23.01 6.53 2.09
CA GLY A 13 -23.64 5.59 3.03
C GLY A 13 -23.53 5.98 4.50
N GLY A 14 -23.09 7.23 4.79
CA GLY A 14 -22.99 7.78 6.14
C GLY A 14 -21.70 7.42 6.87
N TRP A 15 -21.53 8.01 8.06
CA TRP A 15 -20.29 7.84 8.85
C TRP A 15 -20.01 6.39 9.24
N ASP A 16 -21.06 5.59 9.44
CA ASP A 16 -20.90 4.17 9.78
C ASP A 16 -20.29 3.35 8.66
N ASN A 17 -20.43 3.80 7.43
CA ASN A 17 -19.81 3.18 6.24
C ASN A 17 -18.36 3.60 6.04
N LEU A 18 -17.80 4.48 6.86
CA LEU A 18 -16.38 4.84 6.77
C LEU A 18 -15.49 3.65 7.09
N LYS A 19 -14.48 3.40 6.23
CA LYS A 19 -13.41 2.41 6.43
C LYS A 19 -12.10 3.08 6.80
N ALA A 20 -11.65 4.04 5.99
CA ALA A 20 -10.38 4.75 6.19
C ALA A 20 -10.43 6.15 5.55
N VAL A 21 -9.52 7.01 6.02
CA VAL A 21 -9.29 8.35 5.46
C VAL A 21 -7.80 8.56 5.22
N ILE A 22 -7.45 9.18 4.10
CA ILE A 22 -6.13 9.77 3.90
C ILE A 22 -6.32 11.29 4.08
N PRO A 23 -5.75 11.90 5.13
CA PRO A 23 -6.12 13.27 5.50
C PRO A 23 -5.37 14.36 4.74
N GLY A 24 -4.21 14.04 4.16
CA GLY A 24 -3.27 15.04 3.63
C GLY A 24 -2.87 14.85 2.17
N GLY A 25 -3.71 14.24 1.36
CA GLY A 25 -3.39 13.84 -0.02
C GLY A 25 -2.82 12.43 -0.10
N SER A 26 -2.74 11.89 -1.31
CA SER A 26 -2.36 10.48 -1.55
C SER A 26 -0.98 10.07 -1.01
N SER A 27 -0.13 11.03 -0.65
CA SER A 27 1.20 10.81 -0.07
C SER A 27 1.18 10.52 1.44
N MET A 28 0.05 10.78 2.13
CA MET A 28 -0.01 10.60 3.57
C MET A 28 -0.51 9.20 3.93
N PRO A 29 -0.04 8.66 5.08
CA PRO A 29 -0.55 7.40 5.60
C PRO A 29 -2.05 7.46 5.87
N LEU A 30 -2.76 6.42 5.47
CA LEU A 30 -4.19 6.28 5.75
C LEU A 30 -4.44 5.97 7.23
N LEU A 31 -5.59 6.42 7.71
CA LEU A 31 -6.07 6.22 9.08
C LEU A 31 -7.40 5.47 9.07
N PRO A 32 -7.57 4.45 9.91
CA PRO A 32 -8.83 3.72 10.02
C PRO A 32 -9.90 4.55 10.73
N LYS A 33 -11.19 4.23 10.52
CA LYS A 33 -12.34 4.89 11.14
C LYS A 33 -12.14 5.15 12.64
N LYS A 34 -11.69 4.13 13.39
CA LYS A 34 -11.51 4.22 14.84
C LYS A 34 -10.62 5.40 15.27
N ILE A 35 -9.54 5.65 14.54
CA ILE A 35 -8.66 6.80 14.80
C ILE A 35 -9.37 8.09 14.38
N CYS A 36 -10.04 8.10 13.23
CA CYS A 36 -10.75 9.27 12.73
C CYS A 36 -11.88 9.78 13.64
N GLU A 37 -12.38 8.95 14.53
CA GLU A 37 -13.43 9.32 15.50
C GLU A 37 -12.91 10.24 16.61
N THR A 38 -11.63 10.14 16.95
CA THR A 38 -11.02 10.81 18.11
C THR A 38 -10.07 11.94 17.75
N ILE A 39 -9.50 11.95 16.56
CA ILE A 39 -8.49 12.93 16.16
C ILE A 39 -9.11 14.19 15.54
N THR A 40 -8.39 15.29 15.68
CA THR A 40 -8.63 16.54 14.96
C THR A 40 -7.80 16.57 13.66
N MET A 41 -8.21 17.39 12.71
CA MET A 41 -7.49 17.55 11.45
C MET A 41 -6.56 18.76 11.57
N ASP A 42 -5.52 18.59 12.37
CA ASP A 42 -4.43 19.54 12.60
C ASP A 42 -3.08 18.82 12.48
N PHE A 43 -2.00 19.60 12.48
CA PHE A 43 -0.65 19.05 12.28
C PHE A 43 -0.24 18.11 13.41
N ASP A 44 -0.44 18.50 14.66
CA ASP A 44 0.07 17.78 15.82
C ASP A 44 -0.66 16.44 16.00
N SER A 45 -2.00 16.48 15.96
CA SER A 45 -2.84 15.29 16.11
C SER A 45 -2.58 14.26 15.00
N LEU A 46 -2.39 14.69 13.77
CA LEU A 46 -2.11 13.79 12.65
C LEU A 46 -0.70 13.20 12.74
N ILE A 47 0.31 13.98 13.17
CA ILE A 47 1.69 13.49 13.37
C ILE A 47 1.74 12.46 14.51
N GLU A 48 1.08 12.72 15.64
CA GLU A 48 0.97 11.77 16.75
C GLU A 48 0.37 10.43 16.32
N ASN A 49 -0.56 10.45 15.37
CA ASN A 49 -1.17 9.26 14.79
C ASN A 49 -0.42 8.71 13.55
N LYS A 50 0.84 9.12 13.36
CA LYS A 50 1.71 8.67 12.27
C LYS A 50 1.13 8.88 10.87
N SER A 51 0.46 10.02 10.69
CA SER A 51 -0.02 10.55 9.42
C SER A 51 0.41 12.00 9.27
N GLY A 52 -0.20 12.77 8.41
CA GLY A 52 0.14 14.18 8.24
C GLY A 52 -0.95 14.94 7.51
N LEU A 53 -0.99 16.26 7.76
CA LEU A 53 -1.95 17.16 7.11
C LEU A 53 -1.63 17.38 5.62
N GLY A 54 -0.35 17.34 5.26
CA GLY A 54 0.10 17.52 3.89
C GLY A 54 -0.54 18.72 3.20
N THR A 55 -1.23 18.48 2.10
CA THR A 55 -2.00 19.50 1.35
C THR A 55 -3.45 19.63 1.81
N ALA A 56 -3.83 18.95 2.90
CA ALA A 56 -5.21 18.84 3.38
C ALA A 56 -6.19 18.23 2.34
N GLY A 57 -5.67 17.55 1.33
CA GLY A 57 -6.47 16.85 0.33
C GLY A 57 -7.01 15.55 0.91
N ILE A 58 -8.32 15.50 1.18
CA ILE A 58 -8.95 14.36 1.86
C ILE A 58 -9.36 13.30 0.85
N VAL A 59 -8.93 12.05 1.08
CA VAL A 59 -9.43 10.86 0.37
C VAL A 59 -10.21 9.99 1.34
N VAL A 60 -11.49 9.79 1.06
CA VAL A 60 -12.39 8.97 1.89
C VAL A 60 -12.58 7.61 1.25
N ILE A 61 -12.35 6.56 2.01
CA ILE A 61 -12.55 5.16 1.59
C ILE A 61 -13.67 4.58 2.45
N ASN A 62 -14.78 4.21 1.83
CA ASN A 62 -15.90 3.56 2.51
C ASN A 62 -15.72 2.03 2.53
N LYS A 63 -16.60 1.33 3.27
CA LYS A 63 -16.53 -0.13 3.43
C LYS A 63 -16.83 -0.91 2.15
N ASP A 64 -17.53 -0.27 1.19
CA ASP A 64 -17.86 -0.89 -0.09
C ASP A 64 -16.66 -0.95 -1.03
N GLN A 65 -15.62 -0.15 -0.73
CA GLN A 65 -14.39 -0.10 -1.52
C GLN A 65 -13.37 -1.12 -1.03
N ASP A 66 -12.73 -1.75 -1.99
CA ASP A 66 -11.59 -2.62 -1.76
C ASP A 66 -10.34 -1.77 -1.47
N ILE A 67 -9.93 -1.73 -0.20
CA ILE A 67 -8.81 -0.89 0.24
C ILE A 67 -7.49 -1.27 -0.45
N ILE A 68 -7.28 -2.56 -0.75
CA ILE A 68 -6.05 -3.03 -1.39
C ILE A 68 -6.02 -2.55 -2.85
N LYS A 69 -7.16 -2.61 -3.56
CA LYS A 69 -7.28 -2.05 -4.92
C LYS A 69 -7.08 -0.53 -4.92
N CYS A 70 -7.64 0.18 -3.93
CA CYS A 70 -7.42 1.61 -3.78
C CYS A 70 -5.93 1.94 -3.63
N MET A 71 -5.22 1.19 -2.77
CA MET A 71 -3.79 1.40 -2.55
C MET A 71 -2.93 0.99 -3.75
N ALA A 72 -3.29 -0.07 -4.45
CA ALA A 72 -2.64 -0.45 -5.72
C ALA A 72 -2.79 0.66 -6.77
N ARG A 73 -3.95 1.33 -6.83
CA ARG A 73 -4.17 2.48 -7.72
C ARG A 73 -3.29 3.67 -7.36
N ILE A 74 -3.15 3.99 -6.08
CA ILE A 74 -2.25 5.04 -5.60
C ILE A 74 -0.79 4.69 -5.91
N ALA A 75 -0.37 3.45 -5.65
CA ALA A 75 1.00 3.02 -5.96
C ALA A 75 1.29 3.07 -7.47
N ARG A 76 0.31 2.75 -8.32
CA ARG A 76 0.43 2.91 -9.78
C ARG A 76 0.64 4.37 -10.18
N PHE A 77 -0.07 5.29 -9.55
CA PHE A 77 0.13 6.73 -9.76
C PHE A 77 1.57 7.12 -9.45
N TYR A 78 2.10 6.77 -8.27
CA TYR A 78 3.49 7.08 -7.91
C TYR A 78 4.51 6.42 -8.84
N LYS A 79 4.25 5.20 -9.32
CA LYS A 79 5.11 4.57 -10.33
C LYS A 79 5.15 5.38 -11.62
N HIS A 80 4.01 5.91 -12.05
CA HIS A 80 3.90 6.69 -13.29
C HIS A 80 4.55 8.06 -13.16
N GLU A 81 4.36 8.73 -12.03
CA GLU A 81 4.83 10.10 -11.79
C GLU A 81 6.29 10.18 -11.31
N SER A 82 6.95 9.04 -11.03
CA SER A 82 8.37 9.04 -10.67
C SER A 82 9.20 9.59 -11.83
N CYS A 83 10.02 10.60 -11.54
CA CYS A 83 10.92 11.19 -12.55
C CYS A 83 12.06 10.26 -12.98
N GLY A 84 12.27 9.15 -12.24
CA GLY A 84 13.28 8.14 -12.54
C GLY A 84 14.70 8.46 -12.07
N GLN A 85 14.95 9.59 -11.42
CA GLN A 85 16.29 10.01 -11.00
C GLN A 85 16.89 9.06 -9.95
N CYS A 86 16.17 8.79 -8.86
CA CYS A 86 16.67 7.97 -7.75
C CYS A 86 16.30 6.51 -7.94
N THR A 87 17.27 5.60 -7.87
CA THR A 87 17.05 4.17 -8.04
C THR A 87 15.99 3.61 -7.07
N PRO A 88 16.00 3.92 -5.76
CA PRO A 88 14.98 3.41 -4.85
C PRO A 88 13.56 3.83 -5.24
N CYS A 89 13.35 5.07 -5.66
CA CYS A 89 12.06 5.55 -6.14
C CYS A 89 11.69 4.93 -7.49
N ARG A 90 12.60 4.98 -8.48
CA ARG A 90 12.37 4.49 -9.85
C ARG A 90 11.95 3.03 -9.88
N GLU A 91 12.69 2.18 -9.17
CA GLU A 91 12.44 0.73 -9.16
C GLU A 91 11.45 0.32 -8.06
N GLY A 92 11.62 0.87 -6.85
CA GLY A 92 10.81 0.48 -5.70
C GLY A 92 9.33 0.86 -5.84
N SER A 93 8.99 2.01 -6.43
CA SER A 93 7.59 2.36 -6.70
C SER A 93 6.92 1.36 -7.64
N GLY A 94 7.65 0.87 -8.64
CA GLY A 94 7.17 -0.18 -9.54
C GLY A 94 7.01 -1.54 -8.86
N TRP A 95 7.89 -1.88 -7.91
CA TRP A 95 7.77 -3.10 -7.11
C TRP A 95 6.57 -3.03 -6.19
N MET A 96 6.40 -1.95 -5.44
CA MET A 96 5.23 -1.75 -4.57
C MET A 96 3.93 -1.90 -5.34
N TRP A 97 3.80 -1.23 -6.49
CA TRP A 97 2.61 -1.34 -7.32
C TRP A 97 2.33 -2.77 -7.76
N ARG A 98 3.32 -3.47 -8.34
CA ARG A 98 3.14 -4.86 -8.82
C ARG A 98 2.77 -5.83 -7.72
N VAL A 99 3.35 -5.68 -6.53
CA VAL A 99 3.02 -6.52 -5.37
C VAL A 99 1.59 -6.25 -4.90
N LEU A 100 1.20 -4.98 -4.76
CA LEU A 100 -0.16 -4.62 -4.39
C LEU A 100 -1.22 -5.08 -5.41
N GLU A 101 -0.90 -5.04 -6.71
CA GLU A 101 -1.77 -5.59 -7.76
C GLU A 101 -1.97 -7.11 -7.59
N ARG A 102 -0.91 -7.85 -7.30
CA ARG A 102 -1.02 -9.30 -7.02
C ARG A 102 -1.79 -9.56 -5.73
N MET A 103 -1.58 -8.76 -4.68
CA MET A 103 -2.36 -8.85 -3.44
C MET A 103 -3.85 -8.60 -3.72
N ALA A 104 -4.18 -7.58 -4.50
CA ALA A 104 -5.56 -7.27 -4.88
C ALA A 104 -6.24 -8.42 -5.65
N LYS A 105 -5.47 -9.22 -6.40
CA LYS A 105 -5.94 -10.39 -7.16
C LYS A 105 -5.88 -11.70 -6.34
N GLY A 106 -5.33 -11.69 -5.13
CA GLY A 106 -5.11 -12.89 -4.32
C GLY A 106 -4.01 -13.81 -4.85
N GLU A 107 -3.05 -13.24 -5.58
CA GLU A 107 -1.94 -13.98 -6.21
C GLU A 107 -0.62 -13.87 -5.44
N ALA A 108 -0.53 -12.92 -4.51
CA ALA A 108 0.64 -12.73 -3.66
C ALA A 108 0.68 -13.75 -2.52
N SER A 109 1.88 -14.02 -1.98
CA SER A 109 2.07 -14.82 -0.79
C SER A 109 2.15 -13.96 0.48
N LYS A 110 1.98 -14.57 1.65
CA LYS A 110 2.15 -13.88 2.94
C LYS A 110 3.57 -13.31 3.13
N ASP A 111 4.59 -14.00 2.63
CA ASP A 111 5.97 -13.52 2.69
C ASP A 111 6.16 -12.19 1.93
N GLU A 112 5.41 -11.99 0.85
CA GLU A 112 5.46 -10.75 0.09
C GLU A 112 4.91 -9.54 0.86
N VAL A 113 4.11 -9.75 1.92
CA VAL A 113 3.66 -8.66 2.79
C VAL A 113 4.83 -8.08 3.60
N ASN A 114 5.71 -8.93 4.12
CA ASN A 114 6.94 -8.51 4.80
C ASN A 114 7.90 -7.84 3.81
N MET A 115 8.12 -8.46 2.66
CA MET A 115 8.94 -7.89 1.59
C MET A 115 8.43 -6.50 1.18
N LEU A 116 7.11 -6.32 1.03
CA LEU A 116 6.53 -5.02 0.70
C LEU A 116 6.84 -3.98 1.76
N SER A 117 6.73 -4.33 3.05
CA SER A 117 7.12 -3.46 4.16
C SER A 117 8.60 -3.05 4.08
N ASP A 118 9.49 -4.00 3.78
CA ASP A 118 10.92 -3.72 3.69
C ASP A 118 11.26 -2.85 2.47
N VAL A 119 10.62 -3.08 1.34
CA VAL A 119 10.76 -2.20 0.16
C VAL A 119 10.39 -0.75 0.49
N THR A 120 9.31 -0.51 1.26
CA THR A 120 8.94 0.87 1.65
C THR A 120 10.05 1.55 2.46
N LYS A 121 10.72 0.82 3.36
CA LYS A 121 11.83 1.34 4.19
C LYS A 121 13.10 1.61 3.37
N GLN A 122 13.31 0.88 2.27
CA GLN A 122 14.44 1.12 1.36
C GLN A 122 14.19 2.30 0.42
N ILE A 123 12.96 2.78 0.32
CA ILE A 123 12.62 4.00 -0.45
C ILE A 123 12.66 5.22 0.47
N GLU A 124 12.01 5.15 1.63
CA GLU A 124 11.95 6.21 2.63
C GLU A 124 13.35 6.57 3.11
N GLY A 125 13.69 7.86 3.06
CA GLY A 125 15.00 8.38 3.45
C GLY A 125 16.16 8.07 2.48
N HIS A 126 15.91 7.39 1.35
CA HIS A 126 16.94 7.01 0.39
C HIS A 126 16.75 7.67 -0.98
N THR A 127 15.97 8.72 -1.05
CA THR A 127 15.70 9.47 -2.28
C THR A 127 16.07 10.94 -2.13
N ILE A 128 16.35 11.63 -3.25
CA ILE A 128 16.77 13.03 -3.23
C ILE A 128 15.61 13.95 -2.80
N CYS A 129 14.38 13.62 -3.13
CA CYS A 129 13.20 14.43 -2.84
C CYS A 129 12.14 13.62 -2.11
N ALA A 130 11.21 14.32 -1.46
CA ALA A 130 10.12 13.74 -0.68
C ALA A 130 9.09 12.92 -1.49
N PHE A 131 9.28 12.79 -2.80
CA PHE A 131 8.43 11.91 -3.61
C PHE A 131 8.59 10.44 -3.21
N GLY A 132 9.79 10.03 -2.80
CA GLY A 132 10.04 8.68 -2.29
C GLY A 132 9.19 8.38 -1.07
N GLU A 133 9.24 9.25 -0.07
CA GLU A 133 8.40 9.18 1.13
C GLU A 133 6.92 9.16 0.76
N GLY A 134 6.49 10.07 -0.11
CA GLY A 134 5.11 10.16 -0.58
C GLY A 134 4.61 8.88 -1.26
N SER A 135 5.48 8.11 -1.90
CA SER A 135 5.14 6.81 -2.50
C SER A 135 5.11 5.67 -1.48
N ALA A 136 5.96 5.73 -0.44
CA ALA A 136 6.12 4.68 0.57
C ALA A 136 5.10 4.77 1.72
N TRP A 137 4.85 5.98 2.22
CA TRP A 137 4.01 6.21 3.40
C TRP A 137 2.57 5.71 3.29
N PRO A 138 1.85 5.85 2.18
CA PRO A 138 0.52 5.27 2.03
C PRO A 138 0.53 3.76 2.20
N VAL A 139 1.53 3.08 1.65
CA VAL A 139 1.69 1.61 1.74
C VAL A 139 2.01 1.21 3.18
N GLN A 140 2.88 1.96 3.87
CA GLN A 140 3.14 1.75 5.30
C GLN A 140 1.88 1.92 6.15
N GLY A 141 1.05 2.92 5.85
CA GLY A 141 -0.24 3.13 6.49
C GLY A 141 -1.18 1.95 6.29
N LEU A 142 -1.28 1.41 5.08
CA LEU A 142 -2.04 0.20 4.78
C LEU A 142 -1.55 -0.98 5.63
N LEU A 143 -0.26 -1.26 5.62
CA LEU A 143 0.31 -2.39 6.35
C LEU A 143 0.22 -2.22 7.86
N ARG A 144 0.24 -0.99 8.38
CA ARG A 144 0.08 -0.70 9.81
C ARG A 144 -1.32 -1.00 10.32
N HIS A 145 -2.34 -0.61 9.56
CA HIS A 145 -3.72 -0.64 10.04
C HIS A 145 -4.58 -1.76 9.46
N PHE A 146 -4.25 -2.27 8.28
CA PHE A 146 -5.04 -3.26 7.55
C PHE A 146 -4.26 -4.52 7.18
N ARG A 147 -3.15 -4.78 7.88
CA ARG A 147 -2.28 -5.93 7.62
C ARG A 147 -3.04 -7.25 7.56
N LYS A 148 -3.94 -7.50 8.52
CA LYS A 148 -4.76 -8.72 8.57
C LYS A 148 -5.64 -8.87 7.31
N GLU A 149 -6.20 -7.78 6.81
CA GLU A 149 -7.01 -7.79 5.60
C GLU A 149 -6.15 -8.09 4.36
N VAL A 150 -4.94 -7.53 4.30
CA VAL A 150 -3.97 -7.83 3.24
C VAL A 150 -3.58 -9.31 3.28
N GLU A 151 -3.18 -9.82 4.45
CA GLU A 151 -2.75 -11.21 4.63
C GLU A 151 -3.87 -12.22 4.35
N SER A 152 -5.14 -11.87 4.66
CA SER A 152 -6.28 -12.75 4.37
C SER A 152 -6.50 -13.03 2.88
N ARG A 153 -6.00 -12.17 2.00
CA ARG A 153 -6.03 -12.37 0.54
C ARG A 153 -4.80 -13.07 0.00
N CYS A 154 -3.73 -13.12 0.78
CA CYS A 154 -2.50 -13.72 0.35
C CYS A 154 -2.56 -15.25 0.49
N ARG A 155 -1.83 -15.93 -0.38
CA ARG A 155 -1.65 -17.38 -0.33
C ARG A 155 -0.60 -17.74 0.74
N GLU A 156 -0.70 -18.94 1.29
CA GLU A 156 0.32 -19.45 2.20
C GLU A 156 1.67 -19.64 1.48
N GLU A 157 1.64 -20.11 0.22
CA GLU A 157 2.83 -20.35 -0.57
C GLU A 157 2.92 -19.47 -1.82
N PRO A 158 4.14 -19.06 -2.22
CA PRO A 158 4.37 -18.34 -3.46
C PRO A 158 3.94 -19.17 -4.70
N LEU A 159 3.37 -18.51 -5.70
CA LEU A 159 3.00 -19.15 -6.99
C LEU A 159 4.16 -19.87 -7.65
N ILE A 160 5.38 -19.37 -7.50
CA ILE A 160 6.59 -19.93 -8.10
C ILE A 160 6.89 -21.30 -7.50
N LYS A 161 6.79 -21.50 -6.17
CA LYS A 161 6.96 -22.82 -5.55
C LYS A 161 5.98 -23.85 -6.12
N LYS A 162 4.72 -23.45 -6.33
CA LYS A 162 3.70 -24.34 -6.90
C LYS A 162 3.98 -24.69 -8.37
N LYS A 163 4.58 -23.78 -9.15
CA LYS A 163 5.00 -24.05 -10.54
C LYS A 163 6.24 -24.94 -10.59
N LEU A 164 7.21 -24.71 -9.71
CA LEU A 164 8.44 -25.52 -9.62
C LEU A 164 8.18 -26.97 -9.20
N ASN A 165 7.13 -27.19 -8.39
CA ASN A 165 6.71 -28.54 -7.98
C ASN A 165 5.80 -29.23 -8.99
N ASN A 166 5.47 -28.62 -10.13
CA ASN A 166 4.73 -29.24 -11.20
C ASN A 166 5.71 -29.90 -12.18
N PRO A 167 5.77 -31.25 -12.24
CA PRO A 167 6.75 -31.97 -13.08
C PRO A 167 6.62 -31.66 -14.57
N TYR A 168 5.49 -31.11 -15.01
CA TYR A 168 5.26 -30.71 -16.41
C TYR A 168 5.76 -29.30 -16.76
N LEU A 169 6.23 -28.52 -15.77
CA LEU A 169 6.71 -27.14 -15.97
C LEU A 169 8.20 -26.99 -15.67
N VAL A 170 8.85 -28.01 -15.17
CA VAL A 170 10.30 -28.06 -15.02
C VAL A 170 10.85 -28.66 -16.32
N ASP A 171 11.53 -27.81 -17.09
CA ASP A 171 12.25 -28.28 -18.27
C ASP A 171 13.35 -29.22 -17.79
N GLN A 172 13.18 -30.52 -18.02
CA GLN A 172 14.09 -31.57 -17.51
C GLN A 172 15.53 -31.35 -17.96
N HIS A 173 15.73 -30.69 -19.12
CA HIS A 173 17.06 -30.32 -19.64
C HIS A 173 17.84 -29.36 -18.75
N LEU A 174 17.20 -28.59 -17.86
CA LEU A 174 17.89 -27.71 -16.93
C LEU A 174 18.36 -28.42 -15.65
N LEU A 175 17.87 -29.62 -15.37
CA LEU A 175 18.29 -30.42 -14.22
C LEU A 175 19.45 -31.39 -14.55
N GLU A 176 19.59 -31.80 -15.79
CA GLU A 176 20.65 -32.73 -16.24
C GLU A 176 22.01 -32.06 -16.36
N ASN A 177 22.08 -30.74 -16.56
CA ASN A 177 23.31 -29.97 -16.69
C ASN A 177 23.98 -29.57 -15.34
N LYS A 178 23.48 -30.03 -14.19
CA LYS A 178 24.13 -29.78 -12.89
C LYS A 178 25.06 -30.91 -12.41
N ASN A 179 25.19 -31.96 -13.21
CA ASN A 179 26.06 -33.11 -12.91
C ASN A 179 27.13 -33.38 -13.99
N ALA A 180 27.45 -32.36 -14.79
CA ALA A 180 28.57 -32.40 -15.74
C ALA A 180 29.71 -31.48 -15.31
#